data_ce5ceca34a628ceaaa0c2f8dd127f575
#
_entry.id   ce5ceca34a628ceaaa0c2f8dd127f575
#
_cell.length_a   1.000
_cell.length_b   1.000
_cell.length_c   1.000
_cell.angle_alpha   90.00
_cell.angle_beta   90.00
_cell.angle_gamma   90.00
#
_symmetry.space_group_name_H-M   'P 1'
#
loop_
_entity.id
_entity.type
_entity.pdbx_description
1 polymer ?
#
loop_
_entity_poly.entity_id
_entity_poly.type
_entity_poly.pdbx_seq_one_letter_code
_entity_poly.pdbx_strand_id
1 'polypeptide(L)'
;MTEDEALAEAELIKNELRQKLGEGIFPNWIGPQRFGSGRPVTAEVGKHVLAGNFQQAVLTYLSMEGFDENPEVAGFRKHVRDNGVTADGLELAPKWLGFESRMIEHLLNNQDDYVGAFKKLPNNLQLMTIHAAQSIIFNQSLNRRISSGLPISTPIEGDLVGRIDEKGQLNVNSCVTVESRTLPRITRNCQLGRLVTTGPLPGSEIYVAGGKSREIELSAISDSGLAEIDWNIEQIPRLSSVSYTHLTLPTT
;
A
#
# COMPACT_ATOMS: atom_id res chain seq x y z
N MET A 1 -9.37 -17.10 -20.35
CA MET A 1 -10.67 -16.58 -19.88
C MET A 1 -11.26 -15.78 -21.01
N THR A 2 -12.42 -16.18 -21.51
CA THR A 2 -13.17 -15.47 -22.54
C THR A 2 -13.85 -14.24 -21.92
N GLU A 3 -14.36 -13.32 -22.74
CA GLU A 3 -15.08 -12.12 -22.26
C GLU A 3 -16.35 -12.52 -21.49
N ASP A 4 -17.06 -13.54 -21.94
CA ASP A 4 -18.27 -14.06 -21.27
C ASP A 4 -17.96 -14.69 -19.92
N GLU A 5 -16.85 -15.43 -19.79
CA GLU A 5 -16.37 -15.99 -18.52
C GLU A 5 -16.01 -14.89 -17.53
N ALA A 6 -15.33 -13.84 -18.00
CA ALA A 6 -14.96 -12.69 -17.16
C ALA A 6 -16.19 -11.92 -16.66
N LEU A 7 -17.19 -11.72 -17.51
CA LEU A 7 -18.45 -11.08 -17.13
C LEU A 7 -19.24 -11.92 -16.10
N ALA A 8 -19.30 -13.25 -16.29
CA ALA A 8 -19.97 -14.13 -15.36
C ALA A 8 -19.29 -14.13 -13.98
N GLU A 9 -17.94 -14.14 -13.94
CA GLU A 9 -17.19 -14.05 -12.70
C GLU A 9 -17.38 -12.69 -12.01
N ALA A 10 -17.38 -11.59 -12.76
CA ALA A 10 -17.63 -10.26 -12.23
C ALA A 10 -19.04 -10.14 -11.60
N GLU A 11 -20.08 -10.72 -12.22
CA GLU A 11 -21.43 -10.74 -11.64
C GLU A 11 -21.52 -11.61 -10.38
N LEU A 12 -20.79 -12.73 -10.31
CA LEU A 12 -20.69 -13.54 -9.08
C LEU A 12 -20.07 -12.74 -7.94
N ILE A 13 -18.92 -12.11 -8.18
CA ILE A 13 -18.23 -11.27 -7.17
C ILE A 13 -19.14 -10.14 -6.72
N LYS A 14 -19.80 -9.46 -7.64
CA LYS A 14 -20.75 -8.37 -7.34
C LYS A 14 -21.91 -8.85 -6.44
N ASN A 15 -22.47 -10.01 -6.72
CA ASN A 15 -23.54 -10.57 -5.93
C ASN A 15 -23.07 -10.99 -4.53
N GLU A 16 -21.89 -11.57 -4.40
CA GLU A 16 -21.28 -11.87 -3.10
C GLU A 16 -21.03 -10.61 -2.27
N LEU A 17 -20.49 -9.56 -2.89
CA LEU A 17 -20.28 -8.28 -2.23
C LEU A 17 -21.59 -7.66 -1.76
N ARG A 18 -22.65 -7.69 -2.60
CA ARG A 18 -23.98 -7.23 -2.22
C ARG A 18 -24.54 -7.97 -1.01
N GLN A 19 -24.38 -9.29 -0.97
CA GLN A 19 -24.86 -10.11 0.15
C GLN A 19 -24.11 -9.80 1.45
N LYS A 20 -22.80 -9.57 1.38
CA LYS A 20 -21.96 -9.33 2.55
C LYS A 20 -22.00 -7.88 3.05
N LEU A 21 -22.07 -6.91 2.16
CA LEU A 21 -21.86 -5.49 2.49
C LEU A 21 -23.11 -4.64 2.34
N GLY A 22 -24.10 -5.08 1.60
CA GLY A 22 -25.28 -4.32 1.21
C GLY A 22 -25.19 -3.75 -0.21
N GLU A 23 -26.32 -3.26 -0.69
CA GLU A 23 -26.41 -2.74 -2.06
C GLU A 23 -25.67 -1.41 -2.22
N GLY A 24 -24.90 -1.29 -3.30
CA GLY A 24 -24.17 -0.05 -3.63
C GLY A 24 -22.92 0.20 -2.78
N ILE A 25 -22.51 -0.74 -1.91
CA ILE A 25 -21.33 -0.59 -1.07
C ILE A 25 -20.15 -1.32 -1.73
N PHE A 26 -19.10 -0.56 -2.05
CA PHE A 26 -17.86 -1.09 -2.60
C PHE A 26 -16.70 -0.79 -1.65
N PRO A 27 -15.91 -1.82 -1.27
CA PRO A 27 -14.70 -1.63 -0.49
C PRO A 27 -13.66 -0.84 -1.31
N ASN A 28 -12.97 0.09 -0.65
CA ASN A 28 -11.94 0.90 -1.27
C ASN A 28 -10.57 0.19 -1.26
N TRP A 29 -10.49 -1.03 -1.77
CA TRP A 29 -9.20 -1.70 -1.91
C TRP A 29 -8.27 -0.91 -2.84
N ILE A 30 -7.04 -0.76 -2.39
CA ILE A 30 -5.98 -0.20 -3.23
C ILE A 30 -5.54 -1.28 -4.21
N GLY A 31 -5.70 -1.00 -5.50
CA GLY A 31 -5.55 -1.97 -6.58
C GLY A 31 -4.11 -2.35 -6.92
N PRO A 32 -3.92 -3.39 -7.77
CA PRO A 32 -2.62 -3.97 -8.11
C PRO A 32 -1.62 -2.97 -8.68
N GLN A 33 -2.10 -1.93 -9.37
CA GLN A 33 -1.25 -0.89 -9.95
C GLN A 33 -0.34 -0.21 -8.92
N ARG A 34 -0.80 -0.07 -7.65
CA ARG A 34 -0.01 0.48 -6.55
C ARG A 34 1.21 -0.38 -6.23
N PHE A 35 1.07 -1.68 -6.40
CA PHE A 35 2.09 -2.68 -6.04
C PHE A 35 2.99 -3.05 -7.22
N GLY A 36 2.63 -2.66 -8.45
CA GLY A 36 3.26 -3.07 -9.70
C GLY A 36 2.51 -4.23 -10.33
N SER A 37 1.63 -3.97 -11.32
CA SER A 37 0.69 -4.97 -11.89
C SER A 37 1.40 -6.17 -12.51
N GLY A 38 2.50 -5.96 -13.23
CA GLY A 38 3.29 -7.04 -13.83
C GLY A 38 4.42 -7.54 -12.92
N ARG A 39 4.82 -6.73 -11.93
CA ARG A 39 5.93 -7.00 -11.03
C ARG A 39 5.66 -6.37 -9.66
N PRO A 40 5.13 -7.12 -8.70
CA PRO A 40 4.66 -6.61 -7.41
C PRO A 40 5.82 -6.32 -6.44
N VAL A 41 6.84 -5.60 -6.88
CA VAL A 41 8.07 -5.30 -6.14
C VAL A 41 7.95 -4.07 -5.23
N THR A 42 7.02 -3.17 -5.55
CA THR A 42 6.98 -1.82 -4.96
C THR A 42 6.81 -1.84 -3.44
N ALA A 43 5.92 -2.68 -2.94
CA ALA A 43 5.68 -2.78 -1.49
C ALA A 43 6.83 -3.47 -0.75
N GLU A 44 7.44 -4.50 -1.34
CA GLU A 44 8.57 -5.19 -0.72
C GLU A 44 9.78 -4.26 -0.59
N VAL A 45 10.08 -3.49 -1.64
CA VAL A 45 11.09 -2.43 -1.58
C VAL A 45 10.77 -1.43 -0.47
N GLY A 46 9.50 -0.99 -0.38
CA GLY A 46 9.05 -0.06 0.66
C GLY A 46 9.24 -0.59 2.08
N LYS A 47 8.96 -1.87 2.32
CA LYS A 47 9.20 -2.52 3.62
C LYS A 47 10.69 -2.48 4.00
N HIS A 48 11.58 -2.80 3.06
CA HIS A 48 13.02 -2.76 3.32
C HIS A 48 13.52 -1.33 3.57
N VAL A 49 13.00 -0.34 2.84
CA VAL A 49 13.34 1.08 3.06
C VAL A 49 12.89 1.54 4.45
N LEU A 50 11.66 1.19 4.86
CA LEU A 50 11.13 1.48 6.18
C LEU A 50 11.92 0.81 7.31
N ALA A 51 12.45 -0.39 7.06
CA ALA A 51 13.34 -1.09 7.98
C ALA A 51 14.79 -0.54 7.99
N GLY A 52 15.09 0.52 7.23
CA GLY A 52 16.45 1.07 7.09
C GLY A 52 17.40 0.17 6.29
N ASN A 53 16.91 -0.94 5.72
CA ASN A 53 17.71 -1.91 4.99
C ASN A 53 17.75 -1.56 3.48
N PHE A 54 18.49 -0.49 3.16
CA PHE A 54 18.62 -0.01 1.77
C PHE A 54 19.32 -1.02 0.85
N GLN A 55 20.24 -1.83 1.38
CA GLN A 55 20.87 -2.90 0.61
C GLN A 55 19.81 -3.86 0.09
N GLN A 56 18.99 -4.40 0.97
CA GLN A 56 17.95 -5.34 0.57
C GLN A 56 16.88 -4.66 -0.31
N ALA A 57 16.56 -3.40 -0.06
CA ALA A 57 15.64 -2.63 -0.89
C ALA A 57 16.12 -2.55 -2.35
N VAL A 58 17.37 -2.19 -2.56
CA VAL A 58 17.97 -2.09 -3.90
C VAL A 58 18.11 -3.46 -4.56
N LEU A 59 18.61 -4.46 -3.83
CA LEU A 59 18.74 -5.83 -4.37
C LEU A 59 17.37 -6.41 -4.74
N THR A 60 16.34 -6.22 -3.92
CA THR A 60 14.96 -6.63 -4.24
C THR A 60 14.45 -5.92 -5.50
N TYR A 61 14.69 -4.61 -5.60
CA TYR A 61 14.29 -3.86 -6.81
C TYR A 61 14.98 -4.36 -8.06
N LEU A 62 16.24 -4.73 -7.98
CA LEU A 62 17.03 -5.21 -9.12
C LEU A 62 16.72 -6.67 -9.51
N SER A 63 16.50 -7.56 -8.53
CA SER A 63 16.49 -9.01 -8.73
C SER A 63 15.13 -9.70 -8.66
N MET A 64 14.08 -9.06 -8.09
CA MET A 64 12.76 -9.69 -8.02
C MET A 64 12.14 -9.77 -9.42
N GLU A 65 11.74 -10.97 -9.83
CA GLU A 65 11.11 -11.23 -11.12
C GLU A 65 9.64 -10.80 -11.13
N GLY A 66 9.12 -10.41 -12.28
CA GLY A 66 7.72 -10.16 -12.54
C GLY A 66 7.00 -11.38 -13.13
N PHE A 67 5.68 -11.23 -13.29
CA PHE A 67 4.88 -12.19 -14.03
C PHE A 67 5.07 -11.96 -15.54
N ASP A 68 5.37 -13.00 -16.29
CA ASP A 68 5.54 -12.94 -17.76
C ASP A 68 6.57 -11.89 -18.23
N GLU A 69 7.67 -11.71 -17.49
CA GLU A 69 8.76 -10.81 -17.93
C GLU A 69 9.43 -11.32 -19.21
N ASN A 70 9.90 -10.38 -20.02
CA ASN A 70 10.75 -10.68 -21.16
C ASN A 70 11.97 -11.52 -20.71
N PRO A 71 12.37 -12.60 -21.44
CA PRO A 71 13.49 -13.47 -21.09
C PRO A 71 14.82 -12.72 -20.83
N GLU A 72 15.10 -11.63 -21.55
CA GLU A 72 16.30 -10.81 -21.31
C GLU A 72 16.24 -10.15 -19.92
N VAL A 73 15.08 -9.62 -19.53
CA VAL A 73 14.85 -9.01 -18.21
C VAL A 73 14.96 -10.06 -17.11
N ALA A 74 14.31 -11.21 -17.29
CA ALA A 74 14.37 -12.32 -16.34
C ALA A 74 15.82 -12.84 -16.17
N GLY A 75 16.58 -12.93 -17.27
CA GLY A 75 18.01 -13.30 -17.25
C GLY A 75 18.86 -12.30 -16.47
N PHE A 76 18.65 -11.01 -16.70
CA PHE A 76 19.28 -9.92 -15.93
C PHE A 76 18.97 -10.03 -14.43
N ARG A 77 17.68 -10.17 -14.05
CA ARG A 77 17.28 -10.27 -12.66
C ARG A 77 17.84 -11.51 -11.97
N LYS A 78 17.85 -12.63 -12.68
CA LYS A 78 18.48 -13.87 -12.20
C LYS A 78 19.96 -13.66 -11.95
N HIS A 79 20.71 -13.00 -12.87
CA HIS A 79 22.11 -12.70 -12.69
C HIS A 79 22.35 -11.88 -11.42
N VAL A 80 21.58 -10.80 -11.20
CA VAL A 80 21.72 -9.96 -9.99
C VAL A 80 21.39 -10.75 -8.72
N ARG A 81 20.40 -11.62 -8.76
CA ARG A 81 20.05 -12.47 -7.60
C ARG A 81 21.18 -13.45 -7.23
N ASP A 82 21.79 -14.06 -8.25
CA ASP A 82 22.80 -15.12 -8.05
C ASP A 82 24.21 -14.56 -7.77
N ASN A 83 24.54 -13.40 -8.33
CA ASN A 83 25.90 -12.84 -8.31
C ASN A 83 25.98 -11.44 -7.64
N GLY A 84 24.85 -10.83 -7.29
CA GLY A 84 24.83 -9.46 -6.78
C GLY A 84 25.03 -8.42 -7.88
N VAL A 85 25.51 -7.25 -7.49
CA VAL A 85 25.78 -6.13 -8.41
C VAL A 85 27.18 -6.27 -8.98
N THR A 86 27.27 -6.48 -10.30
CA THR A 86 28.53 -6.71 -11.04
C THR A 86 28.56 -5.91 -12.34
N ALA A 87 29.76 -5.74 -12.94
CA ALA A 87 29.88 -5.12 -14.26
C ALA A 87 29.16 -5.95 -15.33
N ASP A 88 29.28 -7.31 -15.27
CA ASP A 88 28.56 -8.20 -16.17
C ASP A 88 27.04 -8.03 -16.06
N GLY A 89 26.53 -7.80 -14.83
CA GLY A 89 25.13 -7.50 -14.60
C GLY A 89 24.68 -6.20 -15.26
N LEU A 90 25.55 -5.19 -15.32
CA LEU A 90 25.27 -3.95 -16.03
C LEU A 90 25.19 -4.17 -17.56
N GLU A 91 26.08 -4.99 -18.12
CA GLU A 91 26.07 -5.33 -19.54
C GLU A 91 24.85 -6.16 -19.94
N LEU A 92 24.35 -7.02 -19.03
CA LEU A 92 23.15 -7.83 -19.22
C LEU A 92 21.87 -7.00 -19.10
N ALA A 93 21.91 -5.83 -18.47
CA ALA A 93 20.73 -4.99 -18.28
C ALA A 93 20.20 -4.45 -19.61
N PRO A 94 18.96 -4.79 -20.02
CA PRO A 94 18.35 -4.21 -21.21
C PRO A 94 18.34 -2.68 -21.17
N LYS A 95 18.60 -2.03 -22.29
CA LYS A 95 18.74 -0.55 -22.38
C LYS A 95 17.56 0.25 -21.86
N TRP A 96 16.36 -0.34 -21.87
CA TRP A 96 15.14 0.32 -21.34
C TRP A 96 15.02 0.23 -19.83
N LEU A 97 15.82 -0.59 -19.13
CA LEU A 97 15.91 -0.64 -17.68
C LEU A 97 16.83 0.47 -17.13
N GLY A 98 16.53 1.71 -17.49
CA GLY A 98 17.39 2.85 -17.19
C GLY A 98 17.52 3.19 -15.70
N PHE A 99 16.58 2.79 -14.84
CA PHE A 99 16.71 2.96 -13.39
C PHE A 99 17.63 1.92 -12.80
N GLU A 100 17.47 0.67 -13.19
CA GLU A 100 18.28 -0.46 -12.78
C GLU A 100 19.75 -0.23 -13.16
N SER A 101 20.03 0.15 -14.42
CA SER A 101 21.37 0.45 -14.89
C SER A 101 22.04 1.54 -14.06
N ARG A 102 21.33 2.65 -13.77
CA ARG A 102 21.87 3.75 -12.94
C ARG A 102 22.15 3.34 -11.50
N MET A 103 21.36 2.42 -10.93
CA MET A 103 21.62 1.87 -9.60
C MET A 103 22.90 1.03 -9.59
N ILE A 104 23.06 0.16 -10.59
CA ILE A 104 24.25 -0.70 -10.73
C ILE A 104 25.50 0.15 -10.97
N GLU A 105 25.47 1.08 -11.93
CA GLU A 105 26.56 2.02 -12.19
C GLU A 105 26.98 2.78 -10.93
N HIS A 106 25.99 3.22 -10.12
CA HIS A 106 26.27 3.91 -8.87
C HIS A 106 27.03 3.01 -7.90
N LEU A 107 26.59 1.76 -7.71
CA LEU A 107 27.22 0.82 -6.78
C LEU A 107 28.59 0.32 -7.26
N LEU A 108 28.82 0.22 -8.55
CA LEU A 108 30.13 -0.10 -9.10
C LEU A 108 31.17 1.02 -8.83
N ASN A 109 30.71 2.28 -8.79
CA ASN A 109 31.58 3.44 -8.53
C ASN A 109 31.65 3.82 -7.04
N ASN A 110 30.62 3.48 -6.25
CA ASN A 110 30.48 3.81 -4.84
C ASN A 110 30.01 2.56 -4.09
N GLN A 111 30.97 1.69 -3.81
CA GLN A 111 30.70 0.42 -3.15
C GLN A 111 29.95 0.67 -1.81
N ASP A 112 28.93 -0.16 -1.57
CA ASP A 112 28.07 -0.14 -0.38
C ASP A 112 27.19 1.13 -0.18
N ASP A 113 27.21 2.10 -1.11
CA ASP A 113 26.29 3.23 -1.04
C ASP A 113 24.90 2.90 -1.60
N TYR A 114 24.19 1.99 -0.92
CA TYR A 114 22.84 1.59 -1.29
C TYR A 114 21.79 2.70 -1.12
N VAL A 115 22.03 3.65 -0.21
CA VAL A 115 21.17 4.84 -0.07
C VAL A 115 21.28 5.71 -1.32
N GLY A 116 22.51 5.97 -1.80
CA GLY A 116 22.75 6.69 -3.04
C GLY A 116 22.19 5.96 -4.26
N ALA A 117 22.32 4.63 -4.31
CA ALA A 117 21.73 3.80 -5.36
C ALA A 117 20.19 3.91 -5.37
N PHE A 118 19.52 3.80 -4.22
CA PHE A 118 18.07 3.97 -4.12
C PHE A 118 17.63 5.37 -4.56
N LYS A 119 18.42 6.41 -4.25
CA LYS A 119 18.16 7.79 -4.70
C LYS A 119 18.28 7.99 -6.23
N LYS A 120 18.75 6.99 -7.00
CA LYS A 120 18.71 7.04 -8.49
C LYS A 120 17.29 6.84 -9.03
N LEU A 121 16.38 6.29 -8.24
CA LEU A 121 14.95 6.33 -8.57
C LEU A 121 14.42 7.78 -8.51
N PRO A 122 13.48 8.15 -9.39
CA PRO A 122 12.75 9.41 -9.27
C PRO A 122 12.06 9.54 -7.90
N ASN A 123 11.93 10.75 -7.41
CA ASN A 123 11.37 11.04 -6.09
C ASN A 123 9.95 10.47 -5.89
N ASN A 124 9.12 10.53 -6.93
CA ASN A 124 7.76 9.97 -6.90
C ASN A 124 7.76 8.44 -6.82
N LEU A 125 8.71 7.76 -7.47
CA LEU A 125 8.84 6.30 -7.36
C LEU A 125 9.33 5.89 -5.98
N GLN A 126 10.31 6.62 -5.41
CA GLN A 126 10.74 6.39 -4.03
C GLN A 126 9.57 6.50 -3.04
N LEU A 127 8.77 7.58 -3.15
CA LEU A 127 7.60 7.77 -2.30
C LEU A 127 6.53 6.71 -2.53
N MET A 128 6.36 6.26 -3.77
CA MET A 128 5.41 5.20 -4.13
C MET A 128 5.72 3.88 -3.43
N THR A 129 7.00 3.55 -3.16
CA THR A 129 7.36 2.34 -2.42
C THR A 129 6.83 2.38 -0.98
N ILE A 130 6.94 3.51 -0.30
CA ILE A 130 6.41 3.70 1.05
C ILE A 130 4.88 3.61 1.05
N HIS A 131 4.23 4.33 0.13
CA HIS A 131 2.77 4.27 -0.01
C HIS A 131 2.26 2.86 -0.33
N ALA A 132 3.04 2.06 -1.07
CA ALA A 132 2.67 0.67 -1.34
C ALA A 132 2.72 -0.20 -0.07
N ALA A 133 3.75 -0.03 0.77
CA ALA A 133 3.84 -0.72 2.06
C ALA A 133 2.66 -0.33 2.99
N GLN A 134 2.31 0.96 3.08
CA GLN A 134 1.12 1.42 3.80
C GLN A 134 -0.17 0.80 3.24
N SER A 135 -0.26 0.70 1.92
CA SER A 135 -1.44 0.18 1.22
C SER A 135 -1.71 -1.31 1.50
N ILE A 136 -0.67 -2.11 1.76
CA ILE A 136 -0.84 -3.50 2.22
C ILE A 136 -1.57 -3.53 3.56
N ILE A 137 -1.14 -2.71 4.52
CA ILE A 137 -1.76 -2.64 5.86
C ILE A 137 -3.22 -2.23 5.74
N PHE A 138 -3.50 -1.21 4.95
CA PHE A 138 -4.87 -0.77 4.69
C PHE A 138 -5.74 -1.89 4.11
N ASN A 139 -5.27 -2.55 3.05
CA ASN A 139 -6.01 -3.64 2.42
C ASN A 139 -6.23 -4.83 3.38
N GLN A 140 -5.25 -5.17 4.20
CA GLN A 140 -5.36 -6.21 5.21
C GLN A 140 -6.38 -5.83 6.30
N SER A 141 -6.34 -4.58 6.78
CA SER A 141 -7.31 -4.08 7.76
C SER A 141 -8.73 -4.14 7.21
N LEU A 142 -8.93 -3.68 5.97
CA LEU A 142 -10.21 -3.71 5.29
C LEU A 142 -10.74 -5.16 5.11
N ASN A 143 -9.88 -6.07 4.65
CA ASN A 143 -10.24 -7.48 4.50
C ASN A 143 -10.65 -8.12 5.83
N ARG A 144 -9.90 -7.87 6.91
CA ARG A 144 -10.21 -8.39 8.23
C ARG A 144 -11.51 -7.83 8.78
N ARG A 145 -11.76 -6.55 8.55
CA ARG A 145 -13.01 -5.91 8.94
C ARG A 145 -14.21 -6.58 8.26
N ILE A 146 -14.14 -6.79 6.95
CA ILE A 146 -15.17 -7.48 6.17
C ILE A 146 -15.33 -8.94 6.64
N SER A 147 -14.23 -9.67 6.81
CA SER A 147 -14.25 -11.08 7.25
C SER A 147 -14.79 -11.26 8.66
N SER A 148 -14.66 -10.23 9.51
CA SER A 148 -15.24 -10.21 10.85
C SER A 148 -16.72 -9.82 10.88
N GLY A 149 -17.34 -9.62 9.72
CA GLY A 149 -18.75 -9.19 9.60
C GLY A 149 -19.02 -7.76 10.08
N LEU A 150 -17.98 -6.93 10.21
CA LEU A 150 -18.13 -5.55 10.61
C LEU A 150 -18.49 -4.66 9.42
N PRO A 151 -19.39 -3.68 9.62
CA PRO A 151 -19.78 -2.78 8.54
C PRO A 151 -18.61 -1.88 8.11
N ILE A 152 -18.53 -1.55 6.82
CA ILE A 152 -17.50 -0.66 6.28
C ILE A 152 -18.05 0.75 5.95
N SER A 153 -19.34 0.86 5.67
CA SER A 153 -20.04 2.13 5.38
C SER A 153 -20.65 2.78 6.61
N THR A 154 -20.94 1.98 7.64
CA THR A 154 -21.54 2.43 8.90
C THR A 154 -20.50 2.31 10.00
N PRO A 155 -20.26 3.37 10.77
CA PRO A 155 -19.28 3.33 11.84
C PRO A 155 -19.73 2.47 13.01
N ILE A 156 -18.76 1.91 13.73
CA ILE A 156 -18.95 1.32 15.06
C ILE A 156 -18.21 2.16 16.10
N GLU A 157 -18.48 1.91 17.38
CA GLU A 157 -17.73 2.55 18.46
C GLU A 157 -16.23 2.25 18.34
N GLY A 158 -15.41 3.27 18.49
CA GLY A 158 -13.97 3.22 18.35
C GLY A 158 -13.46 3.53 16.94
N ASP A 159 -14.31 3.53 15.92
CA ASP A 159 -13.90 3.93 14.57
C ASP A 159 -13.37 5.36 14.52
N LEU A 160 -12.47 5.62 13.58
CA LEU A 160 -12.16 6.97 13.13
C LEU A 160 -13.04 7.33 11.93
N VAL A 161 -13.69 8.47 11.99
CA VAL A 161 -14.49 9.01 10.89
C VAL A 161 -14.01 10.41 10.55
N GLY A 162 -14.04 10.75 9.28
CA GLY A 162 -13.61 12.06 8.80
C GLY A 162 -14.52 12.63 7.73
N ARG A 163 -14.33 13.90 7.41
CA ARG A 163 -15.04 14.58 6.31
C ARG A 163 -14.31 14.34 5.00
N ILE A 164 -15.08 14.20 3.94
CA ILE A 164 -14.57 14.25 2.57
C ILE A 164 -14.89 15.62 1.96
N ASP A 165 -13.99 16.09 1.11
CA ASP A 165 -14.19 17.30 0.31
C ASP A 165 -15.04 17.01 -0.95
N GLU A 166 -15.30 18.04 -1.73
CA GLU A 166 -16.06 17.95 -3.00
C GLU A 166 -15.39 17.04 -4.05
N LYS A 167 -14.10 16.75 -3.89
CA LYS A 167 -13.33 15.82 -4.75
C LYS A 167 -13.28 14.41 -4.19
N GLY A 168 -13.97 14.12 -3.08
CA GLY A 168 -13.95 12.84 -2.40
C GLY A 168 -12.67 12.57 -1.61
N GLN A 169 -11.83 13.59 -1.34
CA GLN A 169 -10.61 13.43 -0.56
C GLN A 169 -10.89 13.58 0.93
N LEU A 170 -10.33 12.68 1.74
CA LEU A 170 -10.46 12.72 3.19
C LEU A 170 -9.66 13.90 3.76
N ASN A 171 -10.32 14.74 4.53
CA ASN A 171 -9.66 15.73 5.37
C ASN A 171 -9.21 15.07 6.68
N VAL A 172 -7.94 14.68 6.74
CA VAL A 172 -7.35 13.96 7.88
C VAL A 172 -7.49 14.74 9.18
N ASN A 173 -7.36 16.07 9.15
CA ASN A 173 -7.50 16.93 10.32
C ASN A 173 -8.92 16.97 10.88
N SER A 174 -9.90 16.47 10.14
CA SER A 174 -11.30 16.37 10.61
C SER A 174 -11.64 15.03 11.26
N CYS A 175 -10.69 14.11 11.34
CA CYS A 175 -10.93 12.79 11.89
C CYS A 175 -11.24 12.86 13.39
N VAL A 176 -12.29 12.15 13.80
CA VAL A 176 -12.72 12.02 15.19
C VAL A 176 -13.03 10.57 15.51
N THR A 177 -12.75 10.17 16.75
CA THR A 177 -13.10 8.85 17.25
C THR A 177 -14.60 8.79 17.57
N VAL A 178 -15.23 7.70 17.18
CA VAL A 178 -16.64 7.42 17.47
C VAL A 178 -16.78 6.90 18.90
N GLU A 179 -17.51 7.64 19.72
CA GLU A 179 -17.89 7.24 21.08
C GLU A 179 -19.34 6.76 21.10
N SER A 180 -19.72 5.91 22.06
CA SER A 180 -21.10 5.41 22.22
C SER A 180 -22.13 6.52 22.18
N ARG A 181 -21.87 7.65 22.88
CA ARG A 181 -22.77 8.81 22.94
C ARG A 181 -22.91 9.54 21.60
N THR A 182 -21.91 9.49 20.74
CA THR A 182 -21.88 10.20 19.44
C THR A 182 -22.29 9.31 18.27
N LEU A 183 -22.27 7.98 18.45
CA LEU A 183 -22.53 6.98 17.42
C LEU A 183 -23.82 7.23 16.61
N PRO A 184 -25.01 7.50 17.22
CA PRO A 184 -26.22 7.70 16.42
C PRO A 184 -26.13 8.90 15.49
N ARG A 185 -25.55 10.02 15.97
CA ARG A 185 -25.36 11.24 15.17
C ARG A 185 -24.34 11.04 14.07
N ILE A 186 -23.24 10.35 14.36
CA ILE A 186 -22.18 10.09 13.38
C ILE A 186 -22.69 9.13 12.30
N THR A 187 -23.39 8.06 12.68
CA THR A 187 -24.04 7.13 11.74
C THR A 187 -24.95 7.86 10.76
N ARG A 188 -25.80 8.76 11.26
CA ARG A 188 -26.66 9.57 10.38
C ARG A 188 -25.85 10.46 9.42
N ASN A 189 -24.73 11.03 9.86
CA ASN A 189 -23.89 11.84 8.98
C ASN A 189 -23.16 11.00 7.94
N CYS A 190 -22.76 9.75 8.26
CA CYS A 190 -22.21 8.81 7.27
C CYS A 190 -23.29 8.44 6.23
N GLN A 191 -24.52 8.15 6.64
CA GLN A 191 -25.63 7.88 5.73
C GLN A 191 -25.95 9.06 4.79
N LEU A 192 -25.70 10.28 5.24
CA LEU A 192 -25.88 11.51 4.44
C LEU A 192 -24.64 11.85 3.59
N GLY A 193 -23.61 10.99 3.57
CA GLY A 193 -22.37 11.23 2.82
C GLY A 193 -21.51 12.40 3.34
N ARG A 194 -21.76 12.88 4.58
CA ARG A 194 -21.01 13.99 5.18
C ARG A 194 -19.75 13.54 5.92
N LEU A 195 -19.74 12.30 6.37
CA LEU A 195 -18.63 11.64 7.02
C LEU A 195 -18.43 10.27 6.40
N VAL A 196 -17.20 9.78 6.47
CA VAL A 196 -16.84 8.44 6.03
C VAL A 196 -16.06 7.71 7.13
N THR A 197 -16.26 6.40 7.22
CA THR A 197 -15.44 5.53 8.05
C THR A 197 -14.07 5.39 7.40
N THR A 198 -12.99 5.46 8.20
CA THR A 198 -11.62 5.45 7.70
C THR A 198 -10.87 4.20 8.08
N GLY A 199 -9.77 3.92 7.38
CA GLY A 199 -8.81 2.88 7.70
C GLY A 199 -7.38 3.42 7.71
N PRO A 200 -6.44 2.71 8.36
CA PRO A 200 -5.10 3.22 8.62
C PRO A 200 -4.21 3.20 7.36
N LEU A 201 -3.45 4.26 7.19
CA LEU A 201 -2.22 4.30 6.39
C LEU A 201 -1.10 4.73 7.35
N PRO A 202 -0.46 3.79 8.06
CA PRO A 202 0.50 4.11 9.11
C PRO A 202 1.65 4.97 8.61
N GLY A 203 2.14 5.85 9.48
CA GLY A 203 3.24 6.77 9.20
C GLY A 203 3.93 7.20 10.48
N SER A 204 4.69 8.29 10.47
CA SER A 204 5.42 8.82 11.64
C SER A 204 4.50 9.21 12.81
N GLU A 205 3.23 9.49 12.54
CA GLU A 205 2.20 9.65 13.57
C GLU A 205 1.16 8.54 13.40
N ILE A 206 1.10 7.61 14.33
CA ILE A 206 0.15 6.49 14.28
C ILE A 206 -1.10 6.90 15.04
N TYR A 207 -2.15 7.26 14.32
CA TYR A 207 -3.50 7.30 14.87
C TYR A 207 -4.12 5.92 14.71
N VAL A 208 -4.55 5.30 15.77
CA VAL A 208 -5.20 3.99 15.73
C VAL A 208 -6.62 4.17 16.24
N ALA A 209 -7.59 3.53 15.61
CA ALA A 209 -8.96 3.45 16.07
C ALA A 209 -9.04 2.90 17.50
N GLY A 210 -10.21 2.98 18.12
CA GLY A 210 -10.50 2.36 19.41
C GLY A 210 -11.19 1.00 19.25
N GLY A 211 -11.41 0.33 20.38
CA GLY A 211 -12.23 -0.89 20.44
C GLY A 211 -11.85 -1.97 19.43
N LYS A 212 -12.83 -2.58 18.80
CA LYS A 212 -12.67 -3.69 17.86
C LYS A 212 -11.91 -3.29 16.57
N SER A 213 -12.10 -2.07 16.11
CA SER A 213 -11.39 -1.54 14.95
C SER A 213 -9.89 -1.44 15.22
N ARG A 214 -9.50 -1.03 16.43
CA ARG A 214 -8.09 -1.03 16.87
C ARG A 214 -7.46 -2.41 16.82
N GLU A 215 -8.16 -3.44 17.30
CA GLU A 215 -7.66 -4.83 17.28
C GLU A 215 -7.35 -5.28 15.85
N ILE A 216 -8.24 -4.97 14.92
CA ILE A 216 -8.08 -5.30 13.50
C ILE A 216 -6.89 -4.55 12.90
N GLU A 217 -6.78 -3.25 13.15
CA GLU A 217 -5.72 -2.41 12.63
C GLU A 217 -4.35 -2.83 13.14
N LEU A 218 -4.21 -3.04 14.45
CA LEU A 218 -2.96 -3.50 15.07
C LEU A 218 -2.57 -4.88 14.58
N SER A 219 -3.53 -5.79 14.41
CA SER A 219 -3.26 -7.12 13.85
C SER A 219 -2.77 -7.03 12.39
N ALA A 220 -3.34 -6.13 11.57
CA ALA A 220 -2.87 -5.92 10.20
C ALA A 220 -1.45 -5.31 10.16
N ILE A 221 -1.15 -4.37 11.05
CA ILE A 221 0.20 -3.80 11.19
C ILE A 221 1.19 -4.88 11.62
N SER A 222 0.85 -5.71 12.62
CA SER A 222 1.71 -6.80 13.10
C SER A 222 2.03 -7.80 11.98
N ASP A 223 1.03 -8.26 11.25
CA ASP A 223 1.22 -9.26 10.19
C ASP A 223 1.94 -8.70 8.95
N SER A 224 1.97 -7.39 8.78
CA SER A 224 2.75 -6.76 7.72
C SER A 224 4.25 -6.82 7.95
N GLY A 225 4.69 -7.13 9.19
CA GLY A 225 6.08 -7.07 9.62
C GLY A 225 6.59 -5.64 9.89
N LEU A 226 5.67 -4.67 9.96
CA LEU A 226 6.00 -3.24 10.10
C LEU A 226 5.59 -2.68 11.48
N ALA A 227 5.28 -3.56 12.47
CA ALA A 227 4.76 -3.15 13.78
C ALA A 227 5.74 -2.33 14.62
N GLU A 228 7.04 -2.64 14.52
CA GLU A 228 8.10 -2.02 15.31
C GLU A 228 8.95 -1.03 14.50
N ILE A 229 8.51 -0.68 13.30
CA ILE A 229 9.26 0.21 12.41
C ILE A 229 9.02 1.66 12.81
N ASP A 230 10.11 2.39 12.94
CA ASP A 230 10.08 3.85 12.94
C ASP A 230 9.82 4.35 11.51
N TRP A 231 8.63 4.92 11.29
CA TRP A 231 8.24 5.50 10.01
C TRP A 231 9.01 6.79 9.66
N ASN A 232 9.94 7.19 10.53
CA ASN A 232 10.83 8.32 10.30
C ASN A 232 12.11 7.83 9.63
N ILE A 233 12.23 8.03 8.33
CA ILE A 233 13.37 7.57 7.53
C ILE A 233 14.44 8.65 7.53
N GLU A 234 15.38 8.59 8.47
CA GLU A 234 16.44 9.60 8.65
C GLU A 234 17.28 9.84 7.39
N GLN A 235 17.58 8.77 6.62
CA GLN A 235 18.37 8.84 5.40
C GLN A 235 17.66 9.58 4.26
N ILE A 236 16.32 9.60 4.29
CA ILE A 236 15.48 10.28 3.29
C ILE A 236 14.22 10.83 3.99
N PRO A 237 14.33 11.92 4.79
CA PRO A 237 13.22 12.40 5.65
C PRO A 237 11.92 12.70 4.92
N ARG A 238 11.97 13.07 3.64
CA ARG A 238 10.79 13.34 2.81
C ARG A 238 9.91 12.10 2.53
N LEU A 239 10.40 10.89 2.84
CA LEU A 239 9.64 9.65 2.72
C LEU A 239 8.83 9.32 3.97
N SER A 240 9.07 10.04 5.08
CA SER A 240 8.26 9.93 6.29
C SER A 240 6.87 10.52 6.00
N SER A 241 5.85 9.69 6.02
CA SER A 241 4.49 10.13 5.68
C SER A 241 3.47 9.62 6.69
N VAL A 242 2.40 10.40 6.87
CA VAL A 242 1.24 10.07 7.70
C VAL A 242 0.00 10.23 6.87
N SER A 243 -0.90 9.26 6.88
CA SER A 243 -2.20 9.42 6.24
C SER A 243 -3.24 8.41 6.72
N TYR A 244 -4.50 8.75 6.46
CA TYR A 244 -5.68 7.87 6.55
C TYR A 244 -6.43 7.92 5.23
N THR A 245 -7.21 6.88 4.93
CA THR A 245 -8.13 6.90 3.79
C THR A 245 -9.47 6.27 4.18
N HIS A 246 -10.50 6.53 3.40
CA HIS A 246 -11.85 6.01 3.63
C HIS A 246 -11.97 4.53 3.22
N LEU A 247 -12.83 3.78 3.93
CA LEU A 247 -13.00 2.34 3.72
C LEU A 247 -13.87 2.00 2.51
N THR A 248 -14.75 2.91 2.10
CA THR A 248 -15.65 2.71 0.96
C THR A 248 -15.34 3.68 -0.17
N LEU A 249 -15.54 3.26 -1.41
CA LEU A 249 -15.53 4.21 -2.54
C LEU A 249 -16.74 5.13 -2.44
N PRO A 250 -16.59 6.44 -2.74
CA PRO A 250 -17.74 7.33 -2.86
C PRO A 250 -18.66 6.78 -3.95
N THR A 251 -19.90 6.48 -3.60
CA THR A 251 -20.95 6.20 -4.57
C THR A 251 -21.58 7.50 -4.95
N THR A 252 -21.37 7.93 -6.19
CA THR A 252 -22.07 9.06 -6.80
C THR A 252 -23.50 8.70 -7.13
#